data_b660872ca881b9874c73ff13dbf93c23
#
_entry.id   b660872ca881b9874c73ff13dbf93c23
#
_cell.length_a   1.000
_cell.length_b   1.000
_cell.length_c   1.000
_cell.angle_alpha   90.00
_cell.angle_beta   90.00
_cell.angle_gamma   90.00
#
_symmetry.space_group_name_H-M   'P 1'
#
loop_
_entity.id
_entity.type
_entity.pdbx_description
1 polymer ?
#
loop_
_entity_poly.entity_id
_entity_poly.type
_entity_poly.pdbx_seq_one_letter_code
_entity_poly.pdbx_strand_id
1 'polypeptide(L)'
;MRAIDTNVLARYYLQDDHAQARIASAVLAGGDLFVPRTVILELEWVLRFVAEQPPEKVFACLAHLLGLPGVTVEDSDKFETALKFCQHGLDFSDALHLAASGACRELLTFDRQFAARSRRRALKPSVRLPTV
;
A
#
# COMPACT_ATOMS: atom_id res chain seq x y z
N MET A 1 -3.10 20.14 9.54
CA MET A 1 -2.86 18.72 9.16
C MET A 1 -1.40 18.38 9.43
N ARG A 2 -1.15 17.20 9.97
CA ARG A 2 0.19 16.73 10.26
C ARG A 2 0.46 15.46 9.47
N ALA A 3 1.62 15.37 8.82
CA ALA A 3 2.03 14.13 8.19
C ALA A 3 2.61 13.16 9.24
N ILE A 4 2.43 11.88 9.01
CA ILE A 4 2.98 10.84 9.89
C ILE A 4 3.90 9.91 9.11
N ASP A 5 4.94 9.45 9.81
CA ASP A 5 5.95 8.57 9.24
C ASP A 5 5.55 7.09 9.43
N THR A 6 6.25 6.24 8.72
CA THR A 6 6.02 4.80 8.72
C THR A 6 6.07 4.20 10.12
N ASN A 7 7.04 4.59 10.94
CA ASN A 7 7.20 4.00 12.28
C ASN A 7 6.02 4.30 13.20
N VAL A 8 5.34 5.43 13.05
CA VAL A 8 4.13 5.72 13.81
C VAL A 8 3.03 4.71 13.47
N LEU A 9 2.80 4.47 12.18
CA LEU A 9 1.82 3.48 11.74
C LEU A 9 2.23 2.06 12.12
N ALA A 10 3.51 1.73 11.98
CA ALA A 10 4.00 0.40 12.36
C ALA A 10 3.77 0.12 13.85
N ARG A 11 4.06 1.08 14.72
CA ARG A 11 3.80 0.91 16.15
C ARG A 11 2.31 0.77 16.45
N TYR A 12 1.48 1.50 15.73
CA TYR A 12 0.04 1.40 15.88
C TYR A 12 -0.48 -0.01 15.49
N TYR A 13 -0.02 -0.55 14.38
CA TYR A 13 -0.53 -1.85 13.89
C TYR A 13 0.12 -3.04 14.58
N LEU A 14 1.39 -2.96 14.94
CA LEU A 14 2.13 -4.09 15.52
C LEU A 14 1.95 -4.22 17.03
N GLN A 15 1.79 -3.10 17.73
CA GLN A 15 1.63 -3.06 19.19
C GLN A 15 2.79 -3.76 19.93
N ASP A 16 3.98 -3.74 19.32
CA ASP A 16 5.17 -4.44 19.83
C ASP A 16 5.99 -3.60 20.83
N ASP A 17 5.72 -2.31 20.90
CA ASP A 17 6.29 -1.39 21.88
C ASP A 17 5.14 -0.65 22.54
N HIS A 18 4.83 -1.03 23.79
CA HIS A 18 3.63 -0.53 24.46
C HIS A 18 3.62 1.00 24.62
N ALA A 19 4.76 1.60 24.94
CA ALA A 19 4.84 3.05 25.11
C ALA A 19 4.61 3.79 23.79
N GLN A 20 5.30 3.36 22.73
CA GLN A 20 5.14 3.97 21.40
C GLN A 20 3.77 3.68 20.81
N ALA A 21 3.25 2.48 20.99
CA ALA A 21 1.92 2.13 20.51
C ALA A 21 0.83 3.00 21.13
N ARG A 22 0.96 3.29 22.42
CA ARG A 22 0.01 4.19 23.11
C ARG A 22 0.05 5.59 22.52
N ILE A 23 1.25 6.13 22.27
CA ILE A 23 1.43 7.43 21.66
C ILE A 23 0.86 7.44 20.24
N ALA A 24 1.18 6.43 19.46
CA ALA A 24 0.69 6.28 18.08
C ALA A 24 -0.84 6.24 18.04
N SER A 25 -1.45 5.47 18.94
CA SER A 25 -2.92 5.37 19.04
C SER A 25 -3.54 6.73 19.36
N ALA A 26 -2.94 7.49 20.28
CA ALA A 26 -3.41 8.82 20.62
C ALA A 26 -3.28 9.79 19.45
N VAL A 27 -2.18 9.71 18.70
CA VAL A 27 -1.97 10.54 17.50
C VAL A 27 -3.05 10.25 16.46
N LEU A 28 -3.32 8.97 16.20
CA LEU A 28 -4.33 8.58 15.21
C LEU A 28 -5.75 8.97 15.64
N ALA A 29 -6.05 8.82 16.93
CA ALA A 29 -7.34 9.22 17.47
C ALA A 29 -7.58 10.73 17.38
N GLY A 30 -6.53 11.53 17.38
CA GLY A 30 -6.63 12.98 17.26
C GLY A 30 -7.03 13.47 15.88
N GLY A 31 -6.82 12.68 14.86
CA GLY A 31 -7.22 13.01 13.49
C GLY A 31 -6.39 14.12 12.86
N ASP A 32 -6.87 14.61 11.72
CA ASP A 32 -6.23 15.67 10.93
C ASP A 32 -4.80 15.29 10.52
N LEU A 33 -4.68 14.06 10.01
CA LEU A 33 -3.40 13.45 9.65
C LEU A 33 -3.32 13.17 8.15
N PHE A 34 -2.09 13.22 7.63
CA PHE A 34 -1.79 12.92 6.24
C PHE A 34 -0.75 11.80 6.16
N VAL A 35 -1.01 10.82 5.30
CA VAL A 35 -0.10 9.71 5.05
C VAL A 35 0.42 9.79 3.62
N PRO A 36 1.71 10.10 3.42
CA PRO A 36 2.29 10.10 2.07
C PRO A 36 2.26 8.71 1.44
N ARG A 37 2.15 8.64 0.12
CA ARG A 37 2.19 7.34 -0.60
C ARG A 37 3.51 6.60 -0.40
N THR A 38 4.61 7.32 -0.20
CA THR A 38 5.91 6.70 0.11
C THR A 38 5.86 5.96 1.45
N VAL A 39 5.13 6.49 2.42
CA VAL A 39 4.91 5.83 3.72
C VAL A 39 4.06 4.57 3.53
N ILE A 40 3.06 4.60 2.65
CA ILE A 40 2.25 3.41 2.36
C ILE A 40 3.11 2.26 1.83
N LEU A 41 3.99 2.54 0.85
CA LEU A 41 4.91 1.54 0.31
C LEU A 41 5.83 0.97 1.38
N GLU A 42 6.42 1.83 2.18
CA GLU A 42 7.33 1.41 3.24
C GLU A 42 6.60 0.64 4.34
N LEU A 43 5.39 1.04 4.70
CA LEU A 43 4.59 0.34 5.70
C LEU A 43 4.31 -1.10 5.30
N GLU A 44 3.91 -1.32 4.05
CA GLU A 44 3.67 -2.67 3.54
C GLU A 44 4.95 -3.51 3.65
N TRP A 45 6.08 -2.95 3.23
CA TRP A 45 7.36 -3.63 3.30
C TRP A 45 7.76 -3.96 4.74
N VAL A 46 7.61 -3.00 5.67
CA VAL A 46 7.93 -3.20 7.09
C VAL A 46 7.05 -4.29 7.70
N LEU A 47 5.75 -4.25 7.46
CA LEU A 47 4.84 -5.26 8.00
C LEU A 47 5.16 -6.66 7.46
N ARG A 48 5.46 -6.77 6.18
CA ARG A 48 5.68 -8.05 5.51
C ARG A 48 7.06 -8.62 5.80
N PHE A 49 8.11 -7.83 5.63
CA PHE A 49 9.49 -8.34 5.65
C PHE A 49 10.21 -8.11 6.97
N VAL A 50 9.96 -7.00 7.65
CA VAL A 50 10.64 -6.73 8.92
C VAL A 50 9.90 -7.38 10.08
N ALA A 51 8.58 -7.21 10.13
CA ALA A 51 7.74 -7.78 11.19
C ALA A 51 7.20 -9.17 10.85
N GLU A 52 7.45 -9.66 9.64
CA GLU A 52 7.09 -11.01 9.18
C GLU A 52 5.61 -11.33 9.39
N GLN A 53 4.74 -10.34 9.17
CA GLN A 53 3.30 -10.57 9.29
C GLN A 53 2.78 -11.35 8.07
N PRO A 54 1.78 -12.22 8.27
CA PRO A 54 1.19 -12.96 7.15
C PRO A 54 0.50 -12.01 6.17
N PRO A 55 0.43 -12.37 4.87
CA PRO A 55 -0.12 -11.50 3.83
C PRO A 55 -1.51 -10.97 4.12
N GLU A 56 -2.39 -11.80 4.66
CA GLU A 56 -3.77 -11.41 4.98
C GLU A 56 -3.82 -10.36 6.08
N LYS A 57 -2.89 -10.39 7.03
CA LYS A 57 -2.80 -9.38 8.08
C LYS A 57 -2.26 -8.07 7.54
N VAL A 58 -1.25 -8.13 6.68
CA VAL A 58 -0.70 -6.94 6.00
C VAL A 58 -1.81 -6.26 5.20
N PHE A 59 -2.54 -7.03 4.38
CA PHE A 59 -3.66 -6.51 3.60
C PHE A 59 -4.72 -5.86 4.51
N ALA A 60 -5.07 -6.52 5.62
CA ALA A 60 -6.07 -6.00 6.55
C ALA A 60 -5.63 -4.66 7.17
N CYS A 61 -4.35 -4.52 7.52
CA CYS A 61 -3.81 -3.26 8.03
C CYS A 61 -3.92 -2.14 7.00
N LEU A 62 -3.55 -2.41 5.75
CA LEU A 62 -3.61 -1.42 4.69
C LEU A 62 -5.06 -1.01 4.37
N ALA A 63 -5.96 -1.98 4.33
CA ALA A 63 -7.39 -1.70 4.11
C ALA A 63 -8.00 -0.89 5.26
N HIS A 64 -7.61 -1.21 6.50
CA HIS A 64 -8.03 -0.47 7.68
C HIS A 64 -7.58 0.99 7.61
N LEU A 65 -6.33 1.22 7.22
CA LEU A 65 -5.77 2.56 7.12
C LEU A 65 -6.55 3.44 6.14
N LEU A 66 -6.97 2.86 5.01
CA LEU A 66 -7.78 3.57 4.01
C LEU A 66 -9.08 4.12 4.58
N GLY A 67 -9.71 3.39 5.48
CA GLY A 67 -10.99 3.78 6.06
C GLY A 67 -10.90 4.49 7.40
N LEU A 68 -9.71 4.79 7.88
CA LEU A 68 -9.53 5.35 9.22
C LEU A 68 -9.97 6.82 9.27
N PRO A 69 -10.94 7.16 10.14
CA PRO A 69 -11.43 8.54 10.23
C PRO A 69 -10.29 9.51 10.62
N GLY A 70 -10.33 10.70 10.04
CA GLY A 70 -9.34 11.74 10.33
C GLY A 70 -7.97 11.51 9.71
N VAL A 71 -7.82 10.50 8.86
CA VAL A 71 -6.60 10.21 8.15
C VAL A 71 -6.82 10.39 6.66
N THR A 72 -6.04 11.27 6.04
CA THR A 72 -6.03 11.49 4.59
C THR A 72 -4.81 10.77 4.01
N VAL A 73 -5.07 9.79 3.15
CA VAL A 73 -4.01 9.08 2.44
C VAL A 73 -3.78 9.73 1.09
N GLU A 74 -2.53 10.02 0.76
CA GLU A 74 -2.18 10.59 -0.55
C GLU A 74 -2.61 9.64 -1.66
N ASP A 75 -3.31 10.16 -2.69
CA ASP A 75 -3.81 9.38 -3.81
C ASP A 75 -4.59 8.14 -3.35
N SER A 76 -5.49 8.31 -2.40
CA SER A 76 -6.26 7.21 -1.79
C SER A 76 -7.00 6.34 -2.81
N ASP A 77 -7.48 6.92 -3.90
CA ASP A 77 -8.12 6.20 -5.00
C ASP A 77 -7.18 5.20 -5.66
N LYS A 78 -5.91 5.57 -5.85
CA LYS A 78 -4.89 4.68 -6.42
C LYS A 78 -4.49 3.59 -5.43
N PHE A 79 -4.42 3.92 -4.17
CA PHE A 79 -4.18 2.92 -3.12
C PHE A 79 -5.32 1.89 -3.07
N GLU A 80 -6.55 2.35 -3.11
CA GLU A 80 -7.72 1.46 -3.16
C GLU A 80 -7.68 0.54 -4.38
N THR A 81 -7.36 1.09 -5.56
CA THR A 81 -7.18 0.30 -6.78
C THR A 81 -6.07 -0.73 -6.63
N ALA A 82 -4.94 -0.34 -6.02
CA ALA A 82 -3.83 -1.26 -5.77
C ALA A 82 -4.25 -2.44 -4.90
N LEU A 83 -5.04 -2.19 -3.85
CA LEU A 83 -5.55 -3.28 -3.01
C LEU A 83 -6.43 -4.25 -3.80
N LYS A 84 -7.24 -3.75 -4.73
CA LYS A 84 -8.02 -4.61 -5.62
C LYS A 84 -7.11 -5.44 -6.53
N PHE A 85 -6.05 -4.86 -7.08
CA PHE A 85 -5.08 -5.58 -7.89
C PHE A 85 -4.37 -6.68 -7.10
N CYS A 86 -4.10 -6.44 -5.81
CA CYS A 86 -3.55 -7.48 -4.94
C CYS A 86 -4.48 -8.68 -4.81
N GLN A 87 -5.79 -8.46 -4.77
CA GLN A 87 -6.78 -9.54 -4.74
C GLN A 87 -6.76 -10.36 -6.02
N HIS A 88 -6.24 -9.81 -7.12
CA HIS A 88 -6.04 -10.51 -8.39
C HIS A 88 -4.63 -11.11 -8.52
N GLY A 89 -3.86 -11.15 -7.45
CA GLY A 89 -2.60 -11.85 -7.40
C GLY A 89 -1.34 -11.01 -7.62
N LEU A 90 -1.47 -9.69 -7.75
CA LEU A 90 -0.29 -8.83 -7.88
C LEU A 90 0.37 -8.62 -6.51
N ASP A 91 1.70 -8.53 -6.52
CA ASP A 91 2.45 -8.02 -5.40
C ASP A 91 2.09 -6.56 -5.14
N PHE A 92 2.15 -6.10 -3.89
CA PHE A 92 1.62 -4.77 -3.54
C PHE A 92 2.35 -3.64 -4.26
N SER A 93 3.68 -3.69 -4.32
CA SER A 93 4.43 -2.63 -5.02
C SER A 93 4.09 -2.60 -6.50
N ASP A 94 3.98 -3.76 -7.15
CA ASP A 94 3.56 -3.86 -8.55
C ASP A 94 2.14 -3.33 -8.74
N ALA A 95 1.25 -3.69 -7.83
CA ALA A 95 -0.14 -3.23 -7.83
C ALA A 95 -0.22 -1.71 -7.74
N LEU A 96 0.57 -1.11 -6.87
CA LEU A 96 0.58 0.34 -6.71
C LEU A 96 1.22 1.05 -7.91
N HIS A 97 2.28 0.47 -8.49
CA HIS A 97 2.86 0.98 -9.72
C HIS A 97 1.82 1.00 -10.85
N LEU A 98 1.07 -0.09 -11.00
CA LEU A 98 0.04 -0.18 -12.03
C LEU A 98 -1.09 0.82 -11.78
N ALA A 99 -1.58 0.90 -10.55
CA ALA A 99 -2.63 1.86 -10.18
C ALA A 99 -2.19 3.30 -10.41
N ALA A 100 -0.93 3.63 -10.11
CA ALA A 100 -0.38 4.96 -10.33
C ALA A 100 -0.19 5.28 -11.82
N SER A 101 -0.20 4.27 -12.69
CA SER A 101 -0.01 4.41 -14.13
C SER A 101 -1.33 4.48 -14.91
N GLY A 102 -2.45 4.74 -14.22
CA GLY A 102 -3.78 4.69 -14.83
C GLY A 102 -3.98 5.61 -16.02
N ALA A 103 -3.25 6.73 -16.09
CA ALA A 103 -3.33 7.65 -17.22
C ALA A 103 -2.44 7.24 -18.41
N CYS A 104 -1.66 6.18 -18.25
CA CYS A 104 -0.73 5.73 -19.28
C CYS A 104 -1.36 4.65 -20.18
N ARG A 105 -0.86 4.56 -21.41
CA ARG A 105 -1.32 3.53 -22.35
C ARG A 105 -0.88 2.14 -21.91
N GLU A 106 0.33 2.03 -21.37
CA GLU A 106 0.90 0.76 -20.92
C GLU A 106 1.97 0.99 -19.86
N LEU A 107 2.27 -0.05 -19.09
CA LEU A 107 3.38 -0.10 -18.16
C LEU A 107 4.41 -1.11 -18.69
N LEU A 108 5.65 -0.69 -18.80
CA LEU A 108 6.73 -1.54 -19.30
C LEU A 108 7.55 -2.11 -18.14
N THR A 109 7.81 -3.41 -18.19
CA THR A 109 8.57 -4.12 -17.16
C THR A 109 9.33 -5.29 -17.76
N PHE A 110 10.45 -5.64 -17.16
CA PHE A 110 11.12 -6.90 -17.46
C PHE A 110 10.62 -8.07 -16.60
N ASP A 111 9.73 -7.81 -15.65
CA ASP A 111 9.17 -8.84 -14.77
C ASP A 111 8.07 -9.62 -15.52
N ARG A 112 8.42 -10.85 -15.95
CA ARG A 112 7.51 -11.69 -16.72
C ARG A 112 6.29 -12.12 -15.93
N GLN A 113 6.45 -12.34 -14.62
CA GLN A 113 5.33 -12.73 -13.77
C GLN A 113 4.33 -11.59 -13.60
N PHE A 114 4.82 -10.38 -13.41
CA PHE A 114 3.97 -9.20 -13.32
C PHE A 114 3.15 -9.04 -14.61
N ALA A 115 3.82 -9.10 -15.76
CA ALA A 115 3.14 -8.99 -17.05
C ALA A 115 2.11 -10.10 -17.25
N ALA A 116 2.47 -11.34 -16.93
CA ALA A 116 1.59 -12.49 -17.12
C ALA A 116 0.37 -12.45 -16.19
N ARG A 117 0.57 -12.11 -14.93
CA ARG A 117 -0.53 -12.01 -13.94
C ARG A 117 -1.51 -10.90 -14.33
N SER A 118 -0.99 -9.75 -14.75
CA SER A 118 -1.81 -8.62 -15.16
C SER A 118 -2.64 -8.96 -16.39
N ARG A 119 -2.04 -9.64 -17.38
CA ARG A 119 -2.73 -10.05 -18.61
C ARG A 119 -3.84 -11.05 -18.32
N ARG A 120 -3.58 -12.04 -17.46
CA ARG A 120 -4.59 -13.07 -17.13
C ARG A 120 -5.85 -12.48 -16.52
N ARG A 121 -5.73 -11.38 -15.81
CA ARG A 121 -6.84 -10.70 -15.15
C ARG A 121 -7.33 -9.47 -15.92
N ALA A 122 -6.78 -9.24 -17.12
CA ALA A 122 -7.11 -8.09 -17.96
C ALA A 122 -7.00 -6.76 -17.21
N LEU A 123 -5.99 -6.62 -16.37
CA LEU A 123 -5.77 -5.38 -15.62
C LEU A 123 -5.30 -4.27 -16.54
N LYS A 124 -5.64 -3.03 -16.19
CA LYS A 124 -5.31 -1.86 -16.99
C LYS A 124 -4.50 -0.87 -16.15
N PRO A 125 -3.55 -0.14 -16.81
CA PRO A 125 -3.16 -0.29 -18.23
C PRO A 125 -2.47 -1.63 -18.50
N SER A 126 -2.28 -1.98 -19.76
CA SER A 126 -1.58 -3.21 -20.13
C SER A 126 -0.16 -3.21 -19.58
N VAL A 127 0.28 -4.35 -19.05
CA VAL A 127 1.66 -4.55 -18.59
C VAL A 127 2.40 -5.40 -19.60
N ARG A 128 3.50 -4.90 -20.13
CA ARG A 128 4.21 -5.54 -21.24
C ARG A 128 5.72 -5.54 -21.02
N LEU A 129 6.36 -6.56 -21.59
CA LEU A 129 7.81 -6.55 -21.71
C LEU A 129 8.20 -5.55 -22.81
N PRO A 130 9.21 -4.70 -22.57
CA PRO A 130 9.65 -3.78 -23.63
C PRO A 130 10.26 -4.55 -24.78
N THR A 131 9.99 -4.10 -25.99
CA THR A 131 10.56 -4.65 -27.22
C THR A 131 11.16 -3.52 -28.05
N VAL A 132 12.13 -3.88 -28.89
CA VAL A 132 12.78 -2.92 -29.78
C VAL A 132 12.07 -2.88 -31.12
#